data_f8539d720a8c16856ac5cdb42d9ae7b6
#
_entry.id   f8539d720a8c16856ac5cdb42d9ae7b6
#
_cell.length_a   1.000
_cell.length_b   1.000
_cell.length_c   1.000
_cell.angle_alpha   90.00
_cell.angle_beta   90.00
_cell.angle_gamma   90.00
#
_symmetry.space_group_name_H-M   'P 1'
#
loop_
_entity.id
_entity.type
_entity.pdbx_description
1 polymer ?
#
loop_
_entity_poly.entity_id
_entity_poly.type
_entity_poly.pdbx_seq_one_letter_code
_entity_poly.pdbx_strand_id
1 'polypeptide(L)'
;MRILLTYCAEAALGFILFMVFLHFYRVYERKFLRTWSWSWLSFFLHMAALSLVTLCMSGILPAGLRNLFSVLTQTGGLLQISFILMGTYELIREREFPRQGFLATTGACVAVAVLSVILFNEAAESRYFFRVGLRTFITGTGFIWAAVITAMNARFSGGVGQRLLAAGYFFYGVDQLVYTLIVLANLFGEPVPFPAYFGILELVLVSLTGLGMVMWLLEDEREKLRKVNLELDNFLYRTSHDLRAPLASILGLVNLTRHSEDAKESSRIIEMIESRIRKLDEVIRDILNLSRTSKILSRIERIDFNQVMGELYSDVKFQDGADKIKLHYRESPGNILYSDAGRIKMILSNLLSNAVKYHRLNQEDPFIEVNFQKAGTKVFIQVIDNGQGIAKDSQEKIFDMFYRASTQSDGTGLGLYIVREAVRRLKGSISVSSKEGKGSTFTLVLEQSSPAD
;
A
#
# COMPACT_ATOMS: atom_id res chain seq x y z
N MET A 1 1.67 15.35 45.45
CA MET A 1 1.97 13.92 45.23
C MET A 1 1.02 13.25 44.22
N ARG A 2 -0.33 13.38 44.33
CA ARG A 2 -1.27 12.74 43.39
C ARG A 2 -1.09 13.17 41.91
N ILE A 3 -0.96 14.48 41.66
CA ILE A 3 -0.76 15.05 40.31
C ILE A 3 0.55 14.55 39.67
N LEU A 4 1.63 14.46 40.44
CA LEU A 4 2.91 13.95 39.96
C LEU A 4 2.81 12.48 39.56
N LEU A 5 2.08 11.66 40.32
CA LEU A 5 1.85 10.26 40.02
C LEU A 5 1.07 10.09 38.68
N THR A 6 0.06 10.94 38.44
CA THR A 6 -0.67 10.91 37.14
C THR A 6 0.24 11.26 35.97
N TYR A 7 1.03 12.32 36.06
CA TYR A 7 1.97 12.69 35.01
C TYR A 7 3.02 11.61 34.73
N CYS A 8 3.51 10.94 35.79
CA CYS A 8 4.42 9.81 35.63
C CYS A 8 3.75 8.60 34.96
N ALA A 9 2.48 8.33 35.31
CA ALA A 9 1.71 7.25 34.68
C ALA A 9 1.44 7.52 33.18
N GLU A 10 1.09 8.75 32.84
CA GLU A 10 0.91 9.20 31.47
C GLU A 10 2.20 9.17 30.65
N ALA A 11 3.31 9.58 31.25
CA ALA A 11 4.63 9.44 30.63
C ALA A 11 4.97 7.98 30.35
N ALA A 12 4.77 7.10 31.35
CA ALA A 12 5.01 5.66 31.15
C ALA A 12 4.12 5.07 30.03
N LEU A 13 2.84 5.42 30.00
CA LEU A 13 1.92 5.03 28.92
C LEU A 13 2.41 5.54 27.54
N GLY A 14 2.80 6.81 27.44
CA GLY A 14 3.34 7.42 26.23
C GLY A 14 4.58 6.69 25.71
N PHE A 15 5.49 6.31 26.62
CA PHE A 15 6.68 5.53 26.28
C PHE A 15 6.34 4.11 25.79
N ILE A 16 5.40 3.43 26.46
CA ILE A 16 4.93 2.10 26.05
C ILE A 16 4.33 2.18 24.62
N LEU A 17 3.44 3.14 24.37
CA LEU A 17 2.82 3.31 23.05
C LEU A 17 3.86 3.69 21.99
N PHE A 18 4.84 4.53 22.30
CA PHE A 18 5.99 4.79 21.41
C PHE A 18 6.69 3.49 21.01
N MET A 19 7.03 2.63 21.97
CA MET A 19 7.70 1.35 21.69
C MET A 19 6.81 0.40 20.85
N VAL A 20 5.51 0.35 21.13
CA VAL A 20 4.53 -0.45 20.37
C VAL A 20 4.46 0.03 18.91
N PHE A 21 4.29 1.34 18.66
CA PHE A 21 4.21 1.88 17.31
C PHE A 21 5.54 1.81 16.55
N LEU A 22 6.66 1.94 17.25
CA LEU A 22 7.99 1.73 16.67
C LEU A 22 8.19 0.27 16.26
N HIS A 23 7.73 -0.68 17.07
CA HIS A 23 7.73 -2.10 16.71
C HIS A 23 6.84 -2.36 15.49
N PHE A 24 5.62 -1.84 15.47
CA PHE A 24 4.73 -1.96 14.31
C PHE A 24 5.34 -1.34 13.05
N TYR A 25 6.03 -0.21 13.17
CA TYR A 25 6.76 0.35 12.04
C TYR A 25 7.82 -0.62 11.49
N ARG A 26 8.58 -1.28 12.35
CA ARG A 26 9.60 -2.26 11.94
C ARG A 26 9.01 -3.52 11.29
N VAL A 27 7.83 -3.93 11.75
CA VAL A 27 7.15 -5.15 11.22
C VAL A 27 6.42 -4.86 9.90
N TYR A 28 5.69 -3.74 9.84
CA TYR A 28 4.80 -3.44 8.70
C TYR A 28 5.41 -2.46 7.69
N GLU A 29 6.56 -1.83 8.00
CA GLU A 29 7.30 -0.86 7.18
C GLU A 29 6.45 0.31 6.66
N ARG A 30 5.33 0.63 7.34
CA ARG A 30 4.42 1.71 6.94
C ARG A 30 4.88 3.05 7.52
N LYS A 31 5.06 4.04 6.65
CA LYS A 31 5.63 5.35 6.98
C LYS A 31 4.87 6.08 8.07
N PHE A 32 3.52 6.10 8.01
CA PHE A 32 2.69 6.75 9.01
C PHE A 32 2.86 6.19 10.43
N LEU A 33 3.22 4.90 10.59
CA LEU A 33 3.49 4.30 11.90
C LEU A 33 4.73 4.90 12.54
N ARG A 34 5.75 5.24 11.74
CA ARG A 34 6.93 5.97 12.20
C ARG A 34 6.53 7.35 12.72
N THR A 35 5.72 8.09 11.98
CA THR A 35 5.26 9.43 12.36
C THR A 35 4.37 9.39 13.61
N TRP A 36 3.48 8.39 13.71
CA TRP A 36 2.70 8.18 14.94
C TRP A 36 3.56 7.74 16.14
N SER A 37 4.62 6.97 15.93
CA SER A 37 5.56 6.67 17.03
C SER A 37 6.25 7.95 17.55
N TRP A 38 6.67 8.86 16.67
CA TRP A 38 7.20 10.16 17.06
C TRP A 38 6.18 11.02 17.84
N SER A 39 4.89 10.90 17.54
CA SER A 39 3.83 11.56 18.32
C SER A 39 3.81 11.05 19.77
N TRP A 40 3.87 9.74 19.98
CA TRP A 40 3.89 9.14 21.30
C TRP A 40 5.18 9.45 22.07
N LEU A 41 6.31 9.51 21.38
CA LEU A 41 7.56 9.98 22.00
C LEU A 41 7.45 11.44 22.44
N SER A 42 6.82 12.29 21.62
CA SER A 42 6.59 13.69 21.97
C SER A 42 5.66 13.84 23.19
N PHE A 43 4.63 13.00 23.28
CA PHE A 43 3.76 12.93 24.45
C PHE A 43 4.51 12.48 25.71
N PHE A 44 5.33 11.44 25.62
CA PHE A 44 6.21 11.02 26.71
C PHE A 44 7.10 12.16 27.20
N LEU A 45 7.78 12.85 26.28
CA LEU A 45 8.65 13.99 26.62
C LEU A 45 7.86 15.15 27.26
N HIS A 46 6.63 15.40 26.78
CA HIS A 46 5.72 16.38 27.34
C HIS A 46 5.40 16.08 28.80
N MET A 47 4.94 14.86 29.10
CA MET A 47 4.54 14.46 30.46
C MET A 47 5.72 14.31 31.43
N ALA A 48 6.84 13.79 30.92
CA ALA A 48 8.08 13.73 31.71
C ALA A 48 8.58 15.13 32.09
N ALA A 49 8.61 16.06 31.13
CA ALA A 49 9.00 17.45 31.42
C ALA A 49 8.01 18.15 32.34
N LEU A 50 6.70 17.90 32.22
CA LEU A 50 5.67 18.45 33.12
C LEU A 50 5.85 17.93 34.54
N SER A 51 6.22 16.66 34.73
CA SER A 51 6.60 16.10 36.04
C SER A 51 7.78 16.84 36.64
N LEU A 52 8.82 17.15 35.85
CA LEU A 52 9.99 17.89 36.28
C LEU A 52 9.67 19.35 36.64
N VAL A 53 8.77 20.02 35.88
CA VAL A 53 8.26 21.36 36.26
C VAL A 53 7.58 21.31 37.60
N THR A 54 6.77 20.29 37.88
CA THR A 54 6.08 20.12 39.17
C THR A 54 7.05 19.92 40.32
N LEU A 55 8.15 19.17 40.09
CA LEU A 55 9.23 19.02 41.09
C LEU A 55 10.01 20.32 41.35
N CYS A 56 10.21 21.17 40.32
CA CYS A 56 10.77 22.50 40.51
C CYS A 56 9.83 23.40 41.33
N MET A 57 8.51 23.32 41.11
CA MET A 57 7.52 24.10 41.84
C MET A 57 7.40 23.67 43.34
N SER A 58 7.63 22.41 43.63
CA SER A 58 7.62 21.88 45.01
C SER A 58 8.94 22.09 45.76
N GLY A 59 9.95 22.70 45.12
CA GLY A 59 11.25 22.96 45.73
C GLY A 59 12.19 21.75 45.79
N ILE A 60 11.82 20.61 45.21
CA ILE A 60 12.66 19.40 45.14
C ILE A 60 13.81 19.60 44.15
N LEU A 61 13.52 20.28 43.01
CA LEU A 61 14.51 20.63 42.00
C LEU A 61 14.81 22.14 42.00
N PRO A 62 15.99 22.57 41.51
CA PRO A 62 16.35 23.98 41.42
C PRO A 62 15.37 24.78 40.58
N ALA A 63 14.88 25.91 41.08
CA ALA A 63 13.93 26.79 40.38
C ALA A 63 14.46 27.30 39.04
N GLY A 64 15.77 27.45 38.86
CA GLY A 64 16.41 27.88 37.62
C GLY A 64 16.15 26.92 36.42
N LEU A 65 15.89 25.63 36.66
CA LEU A 65 15.59 24.64 35.62
C LEU A 65 14.15 24.69 35.14
N ARG A 66 13.26 25.38 35.87
CA ARG A 66 11.81 25.43 35.52
C ARG A 66 11.53 25.93 34.10
N ASN A 67 12.23 26.97 33.65
CA ASN A 67 12.03 27.52 32.33
C ASN A 67 12.45 26.53 31.23
N LEU A 68 13.57 25.83 31.42
CA LEU A 68 14.02 24.76 30.50
C LEU A 68 12.97 23.66 30.37
N PHE A 69 12.49 23.11 31.49
CA PHE A 69 11.46 22.07 31.48
C PHE A 69 10.11 22.58 30.93
N SER A 70 9.79 23.87 31.14
CA SER A 70 8.61 24.50 30.54
C SER A 70 8.70 24.52 29.01
N VAL A 71 9.88 24.86 28.44
CA VAL A 71 10.09 24.79 26.97
C VAL A 71 9.90 23.37 26.45
N LEU A 72 10.48 22.37 27.11
CA LEU A 72 10.35 20.96 26.74
C LEU A 72 8.89 20.50 26.79
N THR A 73 8.16 20.89 27.86
CA THR A 73 6.71 20.61 27.98
C THR A 73 5.91 21.19 26.80
N GLN A 74 6.14 22.47 26.47
CA GLN A 74 5.44 23.12 25.35
C GLN A 74 5.76 22.45 24.00
N THR A 75 7.05 22.25 23.75
CA THR A 75 7.53 21.62 22.53
C THR A 75 6.92 20.22 22.34
N GLY A 76 6.96 19.39 23.39
CA GLY A 76 6.42 18.03 23.36
C GLY A 76 4.92 18.00 23.05
N GLY A 77 4.12 18.84 23.70
CA GLY A 77 2.67 18.90 23.46
C GLY A 77 2.30 19.39 22.04
N LEU A 78 3.00 20.40 21.51
CA LEU A 78 2.76 20.89 20.13
C LEU A 78 3.21 19.88 19.08
N LEU A 79 4.34 19.20 19.29
CA LEU A 79 4.84 18.17 18.40
C LEU A 79 3.93 16.93 18.38
N GLN A 80 3.33 16.57 19.50
CA GLN A 80 2.42 15.44 19.59
C GLN A 80 1.29 15.57 18.56
N ILE A 81 0.53 16.66 18.60
CA ILE A 81 -0.59 16.87 17.67
C ILE A 81 -0.12 17.05 16.23
N SER A 82 1.02 17.72 16.02
CA SER A 82 1.60 17.89 14.70
C SER A 82 1.90 16.54 14.04
N PHE A 83 2.52 15.62 14.77
CA PHE A 83 2.83 14.28 14.25
C PHE A 83 1.59 13.39 14.11
N ILE A 84 0.55 13.55 14.93
CA ILE A 84 -0.75 12.89 14.69
C ILE A 84 -1.33 13.33 13.34
N LEU A 85 -1.38 14.62 13.06
CA LEU A 85 -1.93 15.16 11.81
C LEU A 85 -1.07 14.78 10.60
N MET A 86 0.26 14.83 10.71
CA MET A 86 1.17 14.40 9.65
C MET A 86 1.02 12.89 9.36
N GLY A 87 1.00 12.05 10.39
CA GLY A 87 0.81 10.61 10.20
C GLY A 87 -0.56 10.26 9.62
N THR A 88 -1.60 11.00 10.01
CA THR A 88 -2.94 10.85 9.40
C THR A 88 -2.92 11.28 7.92
N TYR A 89 -2.21 12.36 7.57
CA TYR A 89 -2.00 12.76 6.18
C TYR A 89 -1.27 11.66 5.38
N GLU A 90 -0.17 11.11 5.90
CA GLU A 90 0.60 10.04 5.27
C GLU A 90 -0.25 8.79 5.04
N LEU A 91 -1.10 8.44 5.99
CA LEU A 91 -2.03 7.33 5.89
C LEU A 91 -3.04 7.54 4.76
N ILE A 92 -3.62 8.74 4.64
CA ILE A 92 -4.66 9.03 3.65
C ILE A 92 -4.09 9.16 2.24
N ARG A 93 -2.95 9.82 2.10
CA ARG A 93 -2.33 10.11 0.80
C ARG A 93 -1.39 9.02 0.30
N GLU A 94 -1.04 8.04 1.14
CA GLU A 94 -0.02 7.01 0.87
C GLU A 94 1.33 7.57 0.43
N ARG A 95 1.63 8.81 0.84
CA ARG A 95 2.86 9.52 0.52
C ARG A 95 3.47 10.08 1.79
N GLU A 96 4.80 10.11 1.85
CA GLU A 96 5.49 10.79 2.96
C GLU A 96 5.12 12.27 3.01
N PHE A 97 5.00 12.79 4.24
CA PHE A 97 4.86 14.22 4.44
C PHE A 97 6.13 14.93 3.93
N PRO A 98 6.02 16.03 3.18
CA PRO A 98 7.17 16.71 2.59
C PRO A 98 8.21 17.08 3.65
N ARG A 99 9.48 16.72 3.43
CA ARG A 99 10.57 16.95 4.39
C ARG A 99 10.70 18.43 4.81
N GLN A 100 10.53 19.33 3.86
CA GLN A 100 10.54 20.78 4.15
C GLN A 100 9.40 21.17 5.10
N GLY A 101 8.19 20.67 4.85
CA GLY A 101 7.04 20.88 5.72
C GLY A 101 7.24 20.30 7.12
N PHE A 102 7.81 19.10 7.21
CA PHE A 102 8.17 18.47 8.49
C PHE A 102 9.14 19.35 9.32
N LEU A 103 10.23 19.81 8.71
CA LEU A 103 11.21 20.66 9.37
C LEU A 103 10.63 22.03 9.75
N ALA A 104 9.83 22.63 8.86
CA ALA A 104 9.18 23.92 9.13
C ALA A 104 8.20 23.83 10.32
N THR A 105 7.34 22.79 10.35
CA THR A 105 6.39 22.60 11.46
C THR A 105 7.10 22.31 12.77
N THR A 106 8.11 21.45 12.76
CA THR A 106 8.91 21.13 13.96
C THR A 106 9.62 22.39 14.47
N GLY A 107 10.24 23.16 13.57
CA GLY A 107 10.89 24.44 13.93
C GLY A 107 9.90 25.46 14.47
N ALA A 108 8.71 25.58 13.89
CA ALA A 108 7.66 26.47 14.37
C ALA A 108 7.17 26.07 15.79
N CYS A 109 6.97 24.78 16.07
CA CYS A 109 6.60 24.29 17.40
C CYS A 109 7.65 24.67 18.46
N VAL A 110 8.94 24.47 18.14
CA VAL A 110 10.04 24.84 19.03
C VAL A 110 10.09 26.37 19.23
N ALA A 111 9.97 27.15 18.16
CA ALA A 111 9.96 28.61 18.22
C ALA A 111 8.82 29.15 19.11
N VAL A 112 7.58 28.66 18.90
CA VAL A 112 6.43 29.02 19.72
C VAL A 112 6.64 28.67 21.18
N ALA A 113 7.20 27.49 21.47
CA ALA A 113 7.50 27.05 22.83
C ALA A 113 8.55 27.96 23.50
N VAL A 114 9.63 28.29 22.83
CA VAL A 114 10.70 29.19 23.35
C VAL A 114 10.16 30.60 23.55
N LEU A 115 9.47 31.16 22.55
CA LEU A 115 8.90 32.50 22.64
C LEU A 115 7.87 32.63 23.78
N SER A 116 7.02 31.61 23.96
CA SER A 116 6.03 31.59 25.06
C SER A 116 6.69 31.64 26.47
N VAL A 117 7.89 31.10 26.60
CA VAL A 117 8.64 31.11 27.88
C VAL A 117 9.46 32.38 28.07
N ILE A 118 10.02 32.95 26.98
CA ILE A 118 10.87 34.15 27.08
C ILE A 118 10.03 35.42 27.22
N LEU A 119 9.01 35.61 26.33
CA LEU A 119 8.25 36.86 26.23
C LEU A 119 7.25 37.03 27.41
N PHE A 120 6.72 35.93 27.93
CA PHE A 120 5.66 35.97 28.97
C PHE A 120 6.15 35.42 30.30
N ASN A 121 7.22 35.97 30.86
CA ASN A 121 7.80 35.49 32.11
C ASN A 121 7.47 36.38 33.35
N GLU A 122 7.02 37.64 33.13
CA GLU A 122 6.87 38.62 34.21
C GLU A 122 5.59 38.42 35.04
N ALA A 123 4.39 38.47 34.41
CA ALA A 123 3.13 38.29 35.13
C ALA A 123 2.71 36.83 35.25
N ALA A 124 2.28 36.39 36.43
CA ALA A 124 1.92 34.98 36.68
C ALA A 124 0.74 34.52 35.80
N GLU A 125 -0.28 35.36 35.60
CA GLU A 125 -1.48 35.05 34.87
C GLU A 125 -1.24 34.97 33.36
N SER A 126 -0.56 35.96 32.76
CA SER A 126 -0.18 35.94 31.35
C SER A 126 0.78 34.79 31.05
N ARG A 127 1.74 34.51 31.92
CA ARG A 127 2.64 33.36 31.83
C ARG A 127 1.87 32.04 31.75
N TYR A 128 0.85 31.86 32.59
CA TYR A 128 0.05 30.65 32.61
C TYR A 128 -0.78 30.51 31.36
N PHE A 129 -1.41 31.59 30.90
CA PHE A 129 -2.17 31.59 29.64
C PHE A 129 -1.32 31.22 28.43
N PHE A 130 -0.19 31.87 28.19
CA PHE A 130 0.64 31.61 27.02
C PHE A 130 1.37 30.26 27.08
N ARG A 131 1.66 29.73 28.27
CA ARG A 131 2.30 28.41 28.39
C ARG A 131 1.33 27.24 28.42
N VAL A 132 0.14 27.40 28.95
CA VAL A 132 -0.84 26.32 29.05
C VAL A 132 -1.99 26.55 28.10
N GLY A 133 -2.69 27.70 28.19
CA GLY A 133 -3.88 27.97 27.43
C GLY A 133 -3.69 27.92 25.90
N LEU A 134 -2.65 28.59 25.38
CA LEU A 134 -2.36 28.56 23.94
C LEU A 134 -2.03 27.13 23.45
N ARG A 135 -1.24 26.40 24.19
CA ARG A 135 -0.92 25.00 23.84
C ARG A 135 -2.16 24.13 23.84
N THR A 136 -2.97 24.18 24.90
CA THR A 136 -4.19 23.35 25.01
C THR A 136 -5.22 23.72 23.95
N PHE A 137 -5.31 25.00 23.56
CA PHE A 137 -6.15 25.44 22.44
C PHE A 137 -5.71 24.81 21.10
N ILE A 138 -4.42 24.90 20.77
CA ILE A 138 -3.86 24.32 19.54
C ILE A 138 -4.02 22.81 19.55
N THR A 139 -3.69 22.12 20.62
CA THR A 139 -3.83 20.69 20.73
C THR A 139 -5.28 20.25 20.69
N GLY A 140 -6.18 20.91 21.39
CA GLY A 140 -7.61 20.62 21.41
C GLY A 140 -8.27 20.74 20.03
N THR A 141 -8.05 21.86 19.35
CA THR A 141 -8.56 22.05 17.97
C THR A 141 -7.96 21.05 16.98
N GLY A 142 -6.65 20.74 17.11
CA GLY A 142 -5.98 19.77 16.28
C GLY A 142 -6.52 18.35 16.47
N PHE A 143 -6.79 17.92 17.71
CA PHE A 143 -7.39 16.61 17.98
C PHE A 143 -8.84 16.51 17.50
N ILE A 144 -9.66 17.56 17.62
CA ILE A 144 -11.00 17.59 17.03
C ILE A 144 -10.91 17.47 15.51
N TRP A 145 -9.97 18.18 14.87
CA TRP A 145 -9.74 18.04 13.44
C TRP A 145 -9.32 16.61 13.03
N ALA A 146 -8.42 15.99 13.80
CA ALA A 146 -8.04 14.61 13.60
C ALA A 146 -9.24 13.64 13.75
N ALA A 147 -10.13 13.89 14.72
CA ALA A 147 -11.35 13.12 14.91
C ALA A 147 -12.28 13.20 13.69
N VAL A 148 -12.51 14.41 13.16
CA VAL A 148 -13.34 14.62 11.97
C VAL A 148 -12.75 13.91 10.75
N ILE A 149 -11.45 14.06 10.51
CA ILE A 149 -10.77 13.39 9.40
C ILE A 149 -10.89 11.87 9.54
N THR A 150 -10.66 11.33 10.74
CA THR A 150 -10.74 9.89 11.00
C THR A 150 -12.16 9.36 10.80
N ALA A 151 -13.19 10.10 11.25
CA ALA A 151 -14.59 9.69 11.13
C ALA A 151 -15.10 9.72 9.68
N MET A 152 -14.66 10.70 8.88
CA MET A 152 -15.20 10.95 7.53
C MET A 152 -14.44 10.22 6.41
N ASN A 153 -13.24 9.72 6.67
CA ASN A 153 -12.42 9.14 5.63
C ASN A 153 -12.70 7.65 5.42
N ALA A 154 -13.07 7.29 4.19
CA ALA A 154 -13.36 5.90 3.78
C ALA A 154 -12.15 4.95 3.86
N ARG A 155 -10.93 5.46 4.03
CA ARG A 155 -9.73 4.64 4.26
C ARG A 155 -9.69 3.98 5.64
N PHE A 156 -10.40 4.54 6.58
CA PHE A 156 -10.63 3.89 7.85
C PHE A 156 -11.82 2.93 7.65
N SER A 157 -11.62 1.66 7.81
CA SER A 157 -12.49 0.53 7.44
C SER A 157 -13.92 0.53 8.01
N GLY A 158 -14.36 1.59 8.69
CA GLY A 158 -15.67 1.67 9.34
C GLY A 158 -15.83 0.78 10.58
N GLY A 159 -14.74 0.13 11.02
CA GLY A 159 -14.69 -0.80 12.13
C GLY A 159 -14.83 -0.15 13.51
N VAL A 160 -14.77 -0.99 14.55
CA VAL A 160 -14.82 -0.56 15.95
C VAL A 160 -13.59 0.29 16.29
N GLY A 161 -12.40 -0.09 15.78
CA GLY A 161 -11.15 0.63 15.99
C GLY A 161 -11.20 2.06 15.45
N GLN A 162 -11.76 2.28 14.26
CA GLN A 162 -11.97 3.62 13.71
C GLN A 162 -12.86 4.47 14.61
N ARG A 163 -13.99 3.93 15.05
CA ARG A 163 -14.94 4.66 15.90
C ARG A 163 -14.33 5.00 17.25
N LEU A 164 -13.59 4.05 17.84
CA LEU A 164 -12.89 4.24 19.11
C LEU A 164 -11.80 5.31 18.98
N LEU A 165 -11.03 5.29 17.89
CA LEU A 165 -9.99 6.28 17.61
C LEU A 165 -10.58 7.68 17.41
N ALA A 166 -11.64 7.80 16.60
CA ALA A 166 -12.32 9.08 16.37
C ALA A 166 -12.93 9.64 17.67
N ALA A 167 -13.57 8.79 18.48
CA ALA A 167 -14.09 9.17 19.80
C ALA A 167 -12.99 9.59 20.75
N GLY A 168 -11.87 8.83 20.83
CA GLY A 168 -10.70 9.16 21.62
C GLY A 168 -10.14 10.53 21.27
N TYR A 169 -9.91 10.81 20.00
CA TYR A 169 -9.47 12.12 19.52
C TYR A 169 -10.47 13.23 19.86
N PHE A 170 -11.77 13.00 19.65
CA PHE A 170 -12.79 13.99 19.92
C PHE A 170 -12.85 14.36 21.41
N PHE A 171 -12.99 13.37 22.28
CA PHE A 171 -13.10 13.64 23.72
C PHE A 171 -11.80 14.19 24.30
N TYR A 172 -10.64 13.73 23.86
CA TYR A 172 -9.36 14.33 24.27
C TYR A 172 -9.22 15.77 23.78
N GLY A 173 -9.67 16.07 22.54
CA GLY A 173 -9.71 17.43 22.04
C GLY A 173 -10.65 18.35 22.85
N VAL A 174 -11.83 17.85 23.23
CA VAL A 174 -12.78 18.59 24.10
C VAL A 174 -12.16 18.84 25.48
N ASP A 175 -11.52 17.84 26.10
CA ASP A 175 -10.84 17.97 27.37
C ASP A 175 -9.78 19.09 27.34
N GLN A 176 -8.95 19.13 26.29
CA GLN A 176 -7.95 20.19 26.11
C GLN A 176 -8.57 21.57 25.91
N LEU A 177 -9.73 21.69 25.24
CA LEU A 177 -10.45 22.97 25.13
C LEU A 177 -11.09 23.39 26.44
N VAL A 178 -11.59 22.48 27.26
CA VAL A 178 -12.07 22.78 28.62
C VAL A 178 -10.92 23.30 29.48
N TYR A 179 -9.73 22.72 29.37
CA TYR A 179 -8.50 23.25 29.98
C TYR A 179 -8.25 24.69 29.55
N THR A 180 -8.37 24.98 28.26
CA THR A 180 -8.21 26.36 27.72
C THR A 180 -9.21 27.32 28.35
N LEU A 181 -10.47 26.92 28.45
CA LEU A 181 -11.52 27.77 29.07
C LEU A 181 -11.26 28.08 30.52
N ILE A 182 -10.81 27.10 31.31
CA ILE A 182 -10.43 27.30 32.73
C ILE A 182 -9.24 28.28 32.83
N VAL A 183 -8.24 28.17 31.96
CA VAL A 183 -7.10 29.08 31.92
C VAL A 183 -7.53 30.50 31.56
N LEU A 184 -8.45 30.66 30.62
CA LEU A 184 -9.03 31.94 30.22
C LEU A 184 -9.83 32.58 31.37
N ALA A 185 -10.70 31.83 32.07
CA ALA A 185 -11.46 32.32 33.19
C ALA A 185 -10.51 32.85 34.30
N ASN A 186 -9.44 32.10 34.59
CA ASN A 186 -8.44 32.54 35.57
C ASN A 186 -7.69 33.81 35.11
N LEU A 187 -7.51 34.03 33.79
CA LEU A 187 -6.86 35.24 33.28
C LEU A 187 -7.75 36.49 33.46
N PHE A 188 -9.08 36.34 33.38
CA PHE A 188 -10.04 37.40 33.50
C PHE A 188 -10.51 37.67 34.96
N GLY A 189 -9.84 37.05 35.93
CA GLY A 189 -10.08 37.29 37.36
C GLY A 189 -11.19 36.44 37.98
N GLU A 190 -11.69 35.44 37.25
CA GLU A 190 -12.64 34.45 37.77
C GLU A 190 -11.90 33.17 38.18
N PRO A 191 -11.55 32.99 39.45
CA PRO A 191 -10.73 31.86 39.90
C PRO A 191 -11.51 30.56 39.84
N VAL A 192 -11.33 29.81 38.74
CA VAL A 192 -11.89 28.46 38.56
C VAL A 192 -10.81 27.43 38.93
N PRO A 193 -11.01 26.64 39.97
CA PRO A 193 -10.04 25.60 40.35
C PRO A 193 -10.08 24.46 39.34
N PHE A 194 -8.92 23.88 39.03
CA PHE A 194 -8.85 22.65 38.25
C PHE A 194 -9.47 21.49 39.02
N PRO A 195 -10.44 20.77 38.41
CA PRO A 195 -11.03 19.61 39.07
C PRO A 195 -9.99 18.52 39.33
N ALA A 196 -10.00 17.92 40.50
CA ALA A 196 -9.00 16.93 40.92
C ALA A 196 -9.01 15.64 40.07
N TYR A 197 -10.06 15.39 39.32
CA TYR A 197 -10.23 14.21 38.43
C TYR A 197 -9.64 14.42 37.03
N PHE A 198 -9.25 15.63 36.65
CA PHE A 198 -8.79 15.92 35.27
C PHE A 198 -7.61 15.04 34.85
N GLY A 199 -6.58 14.82 35.68
CA GLY A 199 -5.47 13.96 35.31
C GLY A 199 -5.86 12.50 35.11
N ILE A 200 -6.85 11.99 35.87
CA ILE A 200 -7.36 10.64 35.68
C ILE A 200 -8.16 10.56 34.36
N LEU A 201 -8.97 11.58 34.08
CA LEU A 201 -9.72 11.66 32.82
C LEU A 201 -8.77 11.71 31.62
N GLU A 202 -7.74 12.52 31.67
CA GLU A 202 -6.71 12.63 30.62
C GLU A 202 -6.01 11.28 30.40
N LEU A 203 -5.59 10.59 31.45
CA LEU A 203 -5.02 9.24 31.36
C LEU A 203 -5.96 8.24 30.67
N VAL A 204 -7.25 8.26 31.00
CA VAL A 204 -8.26 7.39 30.34
C VAL A 204 -8.42 7.74 28.87
N LEU A 205 -8.51 9.03 28.52
CA LEU A 205 -8.70 9.48 27.14
C LEU A 205 -7.48 9.19 26.27
N VAL A 206 -6.27 9.38 26.80
CA VAL A 206 -5.02 9.01 26.13
C VAL A 206 -4.93 7.50 25.91
N SER A 207 -5.31 6.71 26.93
CA SER A 207 -5.36 5.25 26.83
C SER A 207 -6.36 4.80 25.76
N LEU A 208 -7.55 5.41 25.73
CA LEU A 208 -8.59 5.16 24.73
C LEU A 208 -8.09 5.48 23.31
N THR A 209 -7.38 6.59 23.16
CA THR A 209 -6.78 6.99 21.86
C THR A 209 -5.74 5.97 21.41
N GLY A 210 -4.81 5.59 22.28
CA GLY A 210 -3.79 4.58 21.99
C GLY A 210 -4.39 3.22 21.61
N LEU A 211 -5.39 2.77 22.41
CA LEU A 211 -6.12 1.54 22.12
C LEU A 211 -6.85 1.61 20.77
N GLY A 212 -7.52 2.74 20.47
CA GLY A 212 -8.18 2.98 19.21
C GLY A 212 -7.25 2.88 18.01
N MET A 213 -6.04 3.47 18.12
CA MET A 213 -5.02 3.36 17.07
C MET A 213 -4.56 1.92 16.84
N VAL A 214 -4.31 1.17 17.92
CA VAL A 214 -3.88 -0.24 17.83
C VAL A 214 -5.00 -1.11 17.26
N MET A 215 -6.24 -0.96 17.75
CA MET A 215 -7.38 -1.71 17.26
C MET A 215 -7.64 -1.46 15.76
N TRP A 216 -7.61 -0.20 15.35
CA TRP A 216 -7.76 0.14 13.93
C TRP A 216 -6.66 -0.51 13.07
N LEU A 217 -5.40 -0.47 13.51
CA LEU A 217 -4.30 -1.11 12.78
C LEU A 217 -4.52 -2.62 12.63
N LEU A 218 -4.93 -3.29 13.70
CA LEU A 218 -5.20 -4.72 13.69
C LEU A 218 -6.40 -5.08 12.79
N GLU A 219 -7.45 -4.25 12.77
CA GLU A 219 -8.60 -4.41 11.87
C GLU A 219 -8.18 -4.25 10.39
N ASP A 220 -7.35 -3.24 10.08
CA ASP A 220 -6.84 -3.00 8.73
C ASP A 220 -5.97 -4.17 8.23
N GLU A 221 -5.08 -4.69 9.07
CA GLU A 221 -4.27 -5.88 8.74
C GLU A 221 -5.12 -7.14 8.58
N ARG A 222 -6.10 -7.34 9.47
CA ARG A 222 -7.03 -8.47 9.37
C ARG A 222 -7.83 -8.44 8.07
N GLU A 223 -8.31 -7.27 7.66
CA GLU A 223 -9.07 -7.14 6.41
C GLU A 223 -8.19 -7.41 5.17
N LYS A 224 -6.92 -7.01 5.20
CA LYS A 224 -5.95 -7.34 4.14
C LYS A 224 -5.69 -8.84 4.06
N LEU A 225 -5.44 -9.48 5.22
CA LEU A 225 -5.24 -10.92 5.27
C LEU A 225 -6.47 -11.67 4.78
N ARG A 226 -7.67 -11.20 5.14
CA ARG A 226 -8.93 -11.77 4.67
C ARG A 226 -9.07 -11.69 3.14
N LYS A 227 -8.72 -10.55 2.54
CA LYS A 227 -8.75 -10.40 1.07
C LYS A 227 -7.79 -11.35 0.39
N VAL A 228 -6.55 -11.44 0.89
CA VAL A 228 -5.54 -12.38 0.35
C VAL A 228 -6.00 -13.83 0.49
N ASN A 229 -6.60 -14.21 1.62
CA ASN A 229 -7.13 -15.57 1.80
C ASN A 229 -8.28 -15.87 0.84
N LEU A 230 -9.21 -14.93 0.64
CA LEU A 230 -10.30 -15.10 -0.34
C LEU A 230 -9.78 -15.24 -1.78
N GLU A 231 -8.76 -14.47 -2.14
CA GLU A 231 -8.10 -14.61 -3.44
C GLU A 231 -7.43 -15.99 -3.58
N LEU A 232 -6.77 -16.48 -2.54
CA LEU A 232 -6.16 -17.81 -2.50
C LEU A 232 -7.20 -18.93 -2.60
N ASP A 233 -8.29 -18.85 -1.86
CA ASP A 233 -9.38 -19.84 -1.91
C ASP A 233 -10.01 -19.89 -3.31
N ASN A 234 -10.27 -18.75 -3.90
CA ASN A 234 -10.78 -18.66 -5.28
C ASN A 234 -9.77 -19.24 -6.29
N PHE A 235 -8.49 -19.00 -6.09
CA PHE A 235 -7.43 -19.59 -6.92
C PHE A 235 -7.43 -21.12 -6.82
N LEU A 236 -7.42 -21.67 -5.62
CA LEU A 236 -7.40 -23.12 -5.39
C LEU A 236 -8.65 -23.80 -5.97
N TYR A 237 -9.83 -23.21 -5.76
CA TYR A 237 -11.09 -23.74 -6.30
C TYR A 237 -11.07 -23.81 -7.82
N ARG A 238 -10.75 -22.69 -8.51
CA ARG A 238 -10.73 -22.61 -9.97
C ARG A 238 -9.64 -23.50 -10.57
N THR A 239 -8.45 -23.49 -9.99
CA THR A 239 -7.34 -24.40 -10.41
C THR A 239 -7.76 -25.85 -10.34
N SER A 240 -8.40 -26.26 -9.23
CA SER A 240 -8.89 -27.64 -9.07
C SER A 240 -9.95 -28.01 -10.09
N HIS A 241 -10.87 -27.07 -10.42
CA HIS A 241 -11.87 -27.26 -11.45
C HIS A 241 -11.24 -27.42 -12.85
N ASP A 242 -10.30 -26.52 -13.19
CA ASP A 242 -9.66 -26.49 -14.52
C ASP A 242 -8.69 -27.66 -14.75
N LEU A 243 -8.16 -28.25 -13.68
CA LEU A 243 -7.40 -29.51 -13.74
C LEU A 243 -8.33 -30.73 -13.85
N ARG A 244 -9.48 -30.72 -13.16
CA ARG A 244 -10.40 -31.86 -13.14
C ARG A 244 -11.12 -32.06 -14.49
N ALA A 245 -11.50 -30.99 -15.17
CA ALA A 245 -12.24 -31.07 -16.44
C ALA A 245 -11.48 -31.84 -17.55
N PRO A 246 -10.21 -31.52 -17.89
CA PRO A 246 -9.45 -32.28 -18.88
C PRO A 246 -9.16 -33.71 -18.43
N LEU A 247 -8.91 -33.96 -17.14
CA LEU A 247 -8.74 -35.30 -16.59
C LEU A 247 -9.97 -36.18 -16.78
N ALA A 248 -11.15 -35.66 -16.45
CA ALA A 248 -12.43 -36.39 -16.68
C ALA A 248 -12.64 -36.67 -18.16
N SER A 249 -12.30 -35.71 -19.04
CA SER A 249 -12.38 -35.90 -20.49
C SER A 249 -11.42 -37.00 -20.99
N ILE A 250 -10.17 -37.01 -20.50
CA ILE A 250 -9.18 -38.05 -20.83
C ILE A 250 -9.69 -39.43 -20.40
N LEU A 251 -10.19 -39.57 -19.17
CA LEU A 251 -10.74 -40.83 -18.66
C LEU A 251 -11.93 -41.31 -19.53
N GLY A 252 -12.83 -40.41 -19.95
CA GLY A 252 -13.91 -40.73 -20.85
C GLY A 252 -13.43 -41.22 -22.21
N LEU A 253 -12.43 -40.53 -22.79
CA LEU A 253 -11.84 -40.91 -24.10
C LEU A 253 -11.10 -42.25 -24.00
N VAL A 254 -10.37 -42.55 -22.92
CA VAL A 254 -9.72 -43.85 -22.67
C VAL A 254 -10.75 -44.98 -22.60
N ASN A 255 -11.91 -44.73 -21.97
CA ASN A 255 -13.00 -45.71 -21.95
C ASN A 255 -13.59 -45.95 -23.36
N LEU A 256 -13.71 -44.93 -24.16
CA LEU A 256 -14.16 -45.06 -25.58
C LEU A 256 -13.16 -45.88 -26.41
N THR A 257 -11.87 -45.65 -26.27
CA THR A 257 -10.81 -46.42 -26.99
C THR A 257 -10.86 -47.90 -26.68
N ARG A 258 -11.24 -48.28 -25.46
CA ARG A 258 -11.39 -49.70 -25.06
C ARG A 258 -12.54 -50.43 -25.75
N HIS A 259 -13.51 -49.71 -26.27
CA HIS A 259 -14.71 -50.26 -26.93
C HIS A 259 -14.73 -50.02 -28.45
N SER A 260 -13.73 -49.32 -29.00
CA SER A 260 -13.60 -49.07 -30.44
C SER A 260 -12.83 -50.22 -31.09
N GLU A 261 -13.45 -50.88 -32.10
CA GLU A 261 -12.83 -51.91 -32.91
C GLU A 261 -12.20 -51.32 -34.19
N ASP A 262 -12.51 -50.05 -34.54
CA ASP A 262 -11.95 -49.37 -35.73
C ASP A 262 -10.64 -48.65 -35.40
N ALA A 263 -9.56 -49.02 -36.10
CA ALA A 263 -8.25 -48.43 -35.97
C ALA A 263 -8.23 -46.92 -36.29
N LYS A 264 -9.05 -46.43 -37.23
CA LYS A 264 -9.15 -44.99 -37.54
C LYS A 264 -9.83 -44.18 -36.41
N GLU A 265 -10.88 -44.76 -35.85
CA GLU A 265 -11.58 -44.16 -34.72
C GLU A 265 -10.66 -44.12 -33.48
N SER A 266 -9.94 -45.19 -33.20
CA SER A 266 -8.94 -45.26 -32.09
C SER A 266 -7.84 -44.21 -32.27
N SER A 267 -7.31 -44.02 -33.50
CA SER A 267 -6.33 -42.97 -33.78
C SER A 267 -6.86 -41.56 -33.48
N ARG A 268 -8.11 -41.27 -33.89
CA ARG A 268 -8.76 -39.97 -33.62
C ARG A 268 -8.97 -39.73 -32.14
N ILE A 269 -9.35 -40.76 -31.38
CA ILE A 269 -9.50 -40.65 -29.93
C ILE A 269 -8.15 -40.37 -29.25
N ILE A 270 -7.06 -41.01 -29.71
CA ILE A 270 -5.70 -40.74 -29.19
C ILE A 270 -5.30 -39.30 -29.43
N GLU A 271 -5.53 -38.73 -30.64
CA GLU A 271 -5.27 -37.31 -30.94
C GLU A 271 -6.05 -36.37 -29.99
N MET A 272 -7.31 -36.74 -29.69
CA MET A 272 -8.09 -35.97 -28.71
C MET A 272 -7.52 -36.05 -27.30
N ILE A 273 -7.03 -37.23 -26.87
CA ILE A 273 -6.35 -37.42 -25.57
C ILE A 273 -5.08 -36.56 -25.50
N GLU A 274 -4.23 -36.60 -26.54
CA GLU A 274 -3.03 -35.77 -26.61
C GLU A 274 -3.34 -34.28 -26.51
N SER A 275 -4.37 -33.81 -27.21
CA SER A 275 -4.84 -32.42 -27.13
C SER A 275 -5.23 -32.02 -25.69
N ARG A 276 -5.92 -32.93 -24.95
CA ARG A 276 -6.30 -32.68 -23.55
C ARG A 276 -5.12 -32.69 -22.60
N ILE A 277 -4.11 -33.56 -22.84
CA ILE A 277 -2.86 -33.59 -22.07
C ILE A 277 -2.07 -32.30 -22.27
N ARG A 278 -1.94 -31.81 -23.52
CA ARG A 278 -1.28 -30.53 -23.82
C ARG A 278 -1.95 -29.36 -23.08
N LYS A 279 -3.29 -29.34 -23.06
CA LYS A 279 -4.04 -28.32 -22.33
C LYS A 279 -3.80 -28.39 -20.81
N LEU A 280 -3.67 -29.58 -20.26
CA LEU A 280 -3.33 -29.78 -18.84
C LEU A 280 -1.92 -29.27 -18.52
N ASP A 281 -0.94 -29.54 -19.41
CA ASP A 281 0.43 -29.06 -19.26
C ASP A 281 0.51 -27.51 -19.30
N GLU A 282 -0.29 -26.85 -20.15
CA GLU A 282 -0.43 -25.38 -20.17
C GLU A 282 -0.90 -24.85 -18.81
N VAL A 283 -1.95 -25.44 -18.21
CA VAL A 283 -2.45 -25.02 -16.90
C VAL A 283 -1.36 -25.17 -15.82
N ILE A 284 -0.64 -26.29 -15.83
CA ILE A 284 0.44 -26.55 -14.88
C ILE A 284 1.58 -25.51 -15.04
N ARG A 285 1.97 -25.21 -16.27
CA ARG A 285 2.99 -24.19 -16.57
C ARG A 285 2.58 -22.81 -16.08
N ASP A 286 1.32 -22.42 -16.27
CA ASP A 286 0.79 -21.14 -15.81
C ASP A 286 0.84 -21.04 -14.26
N ILE A 287 0.47 -22.13 -13.56
CA ILE A 287 0.56 -22.21 -12.08
C ILE A 287 2.00 -22.07 -11.62
N LEU A 288 2.94 -22.79 -12.27
CA LEU A 288 4.36 -22.72 -11.93
C LEU A 288 4.93 -21.31 -12.19
N ASN A 289 4.55 -20.67 -13.28
CA ASN A 289 4.94 -19.29 -13.60
C ASN A 289 4.41 -18.30 -12.57
N LEU A 290 3.16 -18.45 -12.13
CA LEU A 290 2.59 -17.64 -11.05
C LEU A 290 3.35 -17.82 -9.74
N SER A 291 3.65 -19.08 -9.35
CA SER A 291 4.43 -19.39 -8.16
C SER A 291 5.85 -18.80 -8.21
N ARG A 292 6.52 -18.90 -9.36
CA ARG A 292 7.86 -18.31 -9.56
C ARG A 292 7.83 -16.79 -9.46
N THR A 293 6.83 -16.15 -10.05
CA THR A 293 6.68 -14.68 -10.00
C THR A 293 6.55 -14.17 -8.57
N SER A 294 5.95 -14.96 -7.67
CA SER A 294 5.73 -14.57 -6.27
C SER A 294 6.93 -14.76 -5.34
N LYS A 295 7.79 -15.71 -5.61
CA LYS A 295 8.83 -16.19 -4.65
C LYS A 295 10.26 -15.74 -4.95
N ILE A 296 10.61 -15.44 -6.20
CA ILE A 296 11.99 -15.15 -6.59
C ILE A 296 12.30 -13.68 -6.37
N LEU A 297 13.39 -13.37 -5.64
CA LEU A 297 13.97 -12.04 -5.56
C LEU A 297 14.34 -11.56 -6.97
N SER A 298 13.97 -10.35 -7.32
CA SER A 298 14.34 -9.74 -8.61
C SER A 298 15.85 -9.65 -8.74
N ARG A 299 16.40 -10.27 -9.77
CA ARG A 299 17.81 -10.09 -10.15
C ARG A 299 17.89 -9.06 -11.28
N ILE A 300 18.37 -7.89 -10.96
CA ILE A 300 18.56 -6.84 -11.95
C ILE A 300 19.83 -7.13 -12.74
N GLU A 301 19.71 -7.27 -14.04
CA GLU A 301 20.79 -7.52 -14.97
C GLU A 301 20.65 -6.69 -16.24
N ARG A 302 21.74 -6.57 -16.99
CA ARG A 302 21.74 -5.91 -18.29
C ARG A 302 21.11 -6.82 -19.33
N ILE A 303 20.00 -6.40 -19.91
CA ILE A 303 19.23 -7.15 -20.89
C ILE A 303 19.42 -6.48 -22.27
N ASP A 304 19.91 -7.25 -23.23
CA ASP A 304 19.82 -6.88 -24.64
C ASP A 304 18.43 -7.29 -25.15
N PHE A 305 17.59 -6.29 -25.41
CA PHE A 305 16.21 -6.53 -25.82
C PHE A 305 16.13 -7.17 -27.22
N ASN A 306 17.11 -6.93 -28.09
CA ASN A 306 17.17 -7.56 -29.41
C ASN A 306 17.35 -9.07 -29.27
N GLN A 307 18.23 -9.51 -28.37
CA GLN A 307 18.42 -10.94 -28.10
C GLN A 307 17.16 -11.60 -27.54
N VAL A 308 16.50 -10.96 -26.57
CA VAL A 308 15.25 -11.47 -26.01
C VAL A 308 14.17 -11.61 -27.08
N MET A 309 14.04 -10.63 -27.97
CA MET A 309 13.06 -10.69 -29.06
C MET A 309 13.38 -11.78 -30.08
N GLY A 310 14.67 -11.98 -30.40
CA GLY A 310 15.10 -13.07 -31.29
C GLY A 310 14.74 -14.45 -30.76
N GLU A 311 14.96 -14.69 -29.46
CA GLU A 311 14.54 -15.95 -28.78
C GLU A 311 13.03 -16.11 -28.80
N LEU A 312 12.27 -15.10 -28.43
CA LEU A 312 10.81 -15.12 -28.36
C LEU A 312 10.17 -15.30 -29.76
N TYR A 313 10.73 -14.69 -30.78
CA TYR A 313 10.24 -14.87 -32.15
C TYR A 313 10.44 -16.30 -32.65
N SER A 314 11.55 -16.92 -32.29
CA SER A 314 11.80 -18.33 -32.59
C SER A 314 10.75 -19.23 -31.94
N ASP A 315 10.41 -18.97 -30.68
CA ASP A 315 9.40 -19.76 -29.94
C ASP A 315 7.98 -19.53 -30.51
N VAL A 316 7.63 -18.30 -30.87
CA VAL A 316 6.31 -17.93 -31.41
C VAL A 316 6.05 -18.53 -32.79
N LYS A 317 7.05 -18.65 -33.65
CA LYS A 317 6.92 -19.22 -35.01
C LYS A 317 6.38 -20.66 -35.03
N PHE A 318 6.56 -21.40 -33.96
CA PHE A 318 6.07 -22.78 -33.84
C PHE A 318 4.63 -22.88 -33.32
N GLN A 319 3.97 -21.74 -33.01
CA GLN A 319 2.56 -21.75 -32.60
C GLN A 319 1.64 -21.86 -33.81
N ASP A 320 0.52 -22.54 -33.63
CA ASP A 320 -0.48 -22.75 -34.68
C ASP A 320 -0.98 -21.42 -35.25
N GLY A 321 -0.87 -21.25 -36.57
CA GLY A 321 -1.29 -20.05 -37.30
C GLY A 321 -0.27 -18.89 -37.27
N ALA A 322 0.85 -19.00 -36.57
CA ALA A 322 1.88 -17.95 -36.52
C ALA A 322 2.55 -17.75 -37.91
N ASP A 323 2.59 -18.79 -38.74
CA ASP A 323 3.11 -18.75 -40.11
C ASP A 323 2.39 -17.75 -41.02
N LYS A 324 1.13 -17.41 -40.70
CA LYS A 324 0.30 -16.46 -41.45
C LYS A 324 0.40 -15.03 -40.92
N ILE A 325 1.12 -14.79 -39.82
CA ILE A 325 1.17 -13.50 -39.16
C ILE A 325 2.55 -12.87 -39.37
N LYS A 326 2.58 -11.65 -39.87
CA LYS A 326 3.82 -10.88 -40.01
C LYS A 326 4.27 -10.36 -38.63
N LEU A 327 5.47 -10.78 -38.20
CA LEU A 327 6.08 -10.31 -36.98
C LEU A 327 7.02 -9.13 -37.27
N HIS A 328 6.69 -7.95 -36.73
CA HIS A 328 7.48 -6.74 -36.92
C HIS A 328 8.18 -6.36 -35.62
N TYR A 329 9.50 -6.31 -35.66
CA TYR A 329 10.32 -5.75 -34.59
C TYR A 329 11.49 -4.98 -35.19
N ARG A 330 11.67 -3.74 -34.79
CA ARG A 330 12.79 -2.93 -35.26
C ARG A 330 13.96 -3.04 -34.29
N GLU A 331 14.98 -3.78 -34.70
CA GLU A 331 16.23 -3.88 -33.95
C GLU A 331 16.93 -2.51 -33.92
N SER A 332 17.48 -2.14 -32.75
CA SER A 332 18.28 -0.95 -32.57
C SER A 332 19.42 -1.22 -31.57
N PRO A 333 20.65 -0.74 -31.84
CA PRO A 333 21.79 -0.93 -30.93
C PRO A 333 21.61 -0.35 -29.52
N GLY A 334 20.63 0.54 -29.33
CA GLY A 334 20.30 1.16 -28.04
C GLY A 334 19.23 0.47 -27.23
N ASN A 335 18.71 -0.67 -27.68
CA ASN A 335 17.60 -1.40 -27.00
C ASN A 335 18.14 -2.21 -25.79
N ILE A 336 18.68 -1.51 -24.79
CA ILE A 336 19.22 -2.10 -23.56
C ILE A 336 18.33 -1.70 -22.39
N LEU A 337 17.96 -2.69 -21.56
CA LEU A 337 17.15 -2.54 -20.36
C LEU A 337 17.90 -3.13 -19.16
N TYR A 338 17.86 -2.46 -18.00
CA TYR A 338 18.30 -3.01 -16.72
C TYR A 338 17.08 -3.45 -15.93
N SER A 339 16.85 -4.77 -15.82
CA SER A 339 15.67 -5.34 -15.18
C SER A 339 15.89 -6.83 -14.90
N ASP A 340 14.84 -7.54 -14.51
CA ASP A 340 14.81 -9.00 -14.37
C ASP A 340 14.48 -9.65 -15.73
N ALA A 341 15.49 -10.27 -16.37
CA ALA A 341 15.34 -10.87 -17.71
C ALA A 341 14.28 -11.97 -17.74
N GLY A 342 14.21 -12.80 -16.69
CA GLY A 342 13.21 -13.87 -16.62
C GLY A 342 11.78 -13.33 -16.61
N ARG A 343 11.53 -12.26 -15.86
CA ARG A 343 10.22 -11.61 -15.82
C ARG A 343 9.88 -10.90 -17.14
N ILE A 344 10.84 -10.19 -17.75
CA ILE A 344 10.64 -9.55 -19.06
C ILE A 344 10.29 -10.60 -20.12
N LYS A 345 11.05 -11.70 -20.19
CA LYS A 345 10.78 -12.79 -21.13
C LYS A 345 9.40 -13.42 -20.91
N MET A 346 9.00 -13.64 -19.64
CA MET A 346 7.68 -14.17 -19.29
C MET A 346 6.55 -13.22 -19.72
N ILE A 347 6.70 -11.90 -19.46
CA ILE A 347 5.70 -10.88 -19.86
C ILE A 347 5.51 -10.89 -21.36
N LEU A 348 6.60 -10.78 -22.11
CA LEU A 348 6.55 -10.69 -23.56
C LEU A 348 6.06 -11.99 -24.20
N SER A 349 6.48 -13.16 -23.70
CA SER A 349 6.00 -14.46 -24.16
C SER A 349 4.48 -14.58 -24.02
N ASN A 350 3.91 -14.17 -22.88
CA ASN A 350 2.46 -14.17 -22.67
C ASN A 350 1.73 -13.22 -23.62
N LEU A 351 2.24 -12.00 -23.82
CA LEU A 351 1.61 -11.01 -24.71
C LEU A 351 1.69 -11.44 -26.17
N LEU A 352 2.82 -11.96 -26.63
CA LEU A 352 3.01 -12.45 -27.99
C LEU A 352 2.15 -13.69 -28.26
N SER A 353 2.12 -14.65 -27.34
CA SER A 353 1.27 -15.83 -27.45
C SER A 353 -0.22 -15.45 -27.52
N ASN A 354 -0.66 -14.47 -26.71
CA ASN A 354 -2.03 -13.95 -26.81
C ASN A 354 -2.28 -13.28 -28.17
N ALA A 355 -1.34 -12.50 -28.67
CA ALA A 355 -1.48 -11.84 -29.96
C ALA A 355 -1.62 -12.84 -31.11
N VAL A 356 -0.90 -13.98 -31.10
CA VAL A 356 -1.07 -15.06 -32.08
C VAL A 356 -2.43 -15.76 -31.90
N LYS A 357 -2.75 -16.14 -30.67
CA LYS A 357 -3.95 -16.91 -30.34
C LYS A 357 -5.25 -16.19 -30.65
N TYR A 358 -5.32 -14.89 -30.43
CA TYR A 358 -6.52 -14.08 -30.66
C TYR A 358 -6.48 -13.32 -31.99
N HIS A 359 -5.63 -13.79 -32.93
CA HIS A 359 -5.53 -13.17 -34.23
C HIS A 359 -6.69 -13.59 -35.14
N ARG A 360 -6.95 -12.79 -36.17
CA ARG A 360 -7.88 -13.12 -37.28
C ARG A 360 -7.08 -13.47 -38.52
N LEU A 361 -6.89 -14.76 -38.75
CA LEU A 361 -6.05 -15.25 -39.82
C LEU A 361 -6.64 -15.02 -41.23
N ASN A 362 -7.93 -14.63 -41.34
CA ASN A 362 -8.64 -14.42 -42.62
C ASN A 362 -8.61 -12.95 -43.09
N GLN A 363 -7.81 -12.07 -42.44
CA GLN A 363 -7.65 -10.68 -42.90
C GLN A 363 -6.50 -10.54 -43.91
N GLU A 364 -6.49 -9.42 -44.68
CA GLU A 364 -5.54 -9.23 -45.78
C GLU A 364 -4.08 -9.12 -45.29
N ASP A 365 -3.82 -8.52 -44.15
CA ASP A 365 -2.46 -8.28 -43.63
C ASP A 365 -2.37 -8.50 -42.12
N PRO A 366 -2.35 -9.77 -41.66
CA PRO A 366 -2.21 -10.05 -40.23
C PRO A 366 -0.81 -9.71 -39.75
N PHE A 367 -0.71 -8.88 -38.66
CA PHE A 367 0.58 -8.51 -38.08
C PHE A 367 0.59 -8.43 -36.54
N ILE A 368 1.76 -8.64 -36.00
CA ILE A 368 2.10 -8.33 -34.60
C ILE A 368 3.36 -7.46 -34.64
N GLU A 369 3.30 -6.33 -33.97
CA GLU A 369 4.42 -5.38 -33.89
C GLU A 369 4.85 -5.19 -32.45
N VAL A 370 6.18 -5.21 -32.20
CA VAL A 370 6.77 -4.91 -30.89
C VAL A 370 7.61 -3.66 -31.01
N ASN A 371 7.25 -2.65 -30.24
CA ASN A 371 7.98 -1.38 -30.18
C ASN A 371 8.69 -1.23 -28.82
N PHE A 372 9.94 -0.84 -28.86
CA PHE A 372 10.74 -0.51 -27.70
C PHE A 372 11.18 0.95 -27.76
N GLN A 373 10.84 1.72 -26.75
CA GLN A 373 11.22 3.14 -26.66
C GLN A 373 11.72 3.47 -25.27
N LYS A 374 12.83 4.20 -25.22
CA LYS A 374 13.42 4.70 -23.99
C LYS A 374 13.24 6.22 -23.91
N ALA A 375 12.68 6.70 -22.79
CA ALA A 375 12.49 8.11 -22.52
C ALA A 375 12.95 8.45 -21.08
N GLY A 376 14.15 8.97 -20.96
CA GLY A 376 14.81 9.26 -19.67
C GLY A 376 15.02 7.96 -18.86
N THR A 377 14.46 7.90 -17.65
CA THR A 377 14.51 6.74 -16.75
C THR A 377 13.42 5.72 -17.03
N LYS A 378 12.51 5.96 -17.98
CA LYS A 378 11.40 5.05 -18.30
C LYS A 378 11.64 4.34 -19.62
N VAL A 379 11.22 3.09 -19.65
CA VAL A 379 11.19 2.24 -20.84
C VAL A 379 9.72 1.92 -21.15
N PHE A 380 9.35 2.13 -22.39
CA PHE A 380 8.04 1.81 -22.95
C PHE A 380 8.20 0.62 -23.89
N ILE A 381 7.41 -0.43 -23.66
CA ILE A 381 7.35 -1.59 -24.55
C ILE A 381 5.90 -1.74 -24.95
N GLN A 382 5.64 -1.77 -26.27
CA GLN A 382 4.31 -1.95 -26.82
C GLN A 382 4.25 -3.23 -27.63
N VAL A 383 3.21 -4.02 -27.40
CA VAL A 383 2.84 -5.17 -28.25
C VAL A 383 1.51 -4.82 -28.90
N ILE A 384 1.52 -4.73 -30.22
CA ILE A 384 0.42 -4.27 -31.06
C ILE A 384 0.01 -5.43 -31.95
N ASP A 385 -1.26 -5.73 -32.01
CA ASP A 385 -1.86 -6.68 -32.92
C ASP A 385 -3.06 -6.06 -33.64
N ASN A 386 -3.36 -6.55 -34.87
CA ASN A 386 -4.57 -6.22 -35.57
C ASN A 386 -5.61 -7.37 -35.56
N GLY A 387 -5.63 -8.13 -34.45
CA GLY A 387 -6.51 -9.29 -34.24
C GLY A 387 -7.96 -8.94 -33.92
N GLN A 388 -8.59 -9.79 -33.10
CA GLN A 388 -10.02 -9.68 -32.72
C GLN A 388 -10.35 -8.42 -31.93
N GLY A 389 -9.39 -7.88 -31.21
CA GLY A 389 -9.60 -6.79 -30.26
C GLY A 389 -10.39 -7.24 -29.03
N ILE A 390 -10.62 -6.30 -28.11
CA ILE A 390 -11.22 -6.52 -26.80
C ILE A 390 -12.34 -5.52 -26.59
N ALA A 391 -13.54 -6.01 -26.26
CA ALA A 391 -14.70 -5.20 -25.94
C ALA A 391 -14.39 -4.25 -24.76
N LYS A 392 -14.90 -3.01 -24.79
CA LYS A 392 -14.59 -1.95 -23.84
C LYS A 392 -14.84 -2.38 -22.38
N ASP A 393 -15.95 -3.07 -22.12
CA ASP A 393 -16.36 -3.52 -20.77
C ASP A 393 -15.46 -4.63 -20.20
N SER A 394 -14.65 -5.27 -21.07
CA SER A 394 -13.72 -6.33 -20.69
C SER A 394 -12.30 -5.82 -20.45
N GLN A 395 -11.92 -4.65 -20.98
CA GLN A 395 -10.53 -4.16 -20.94
C GLN A 395 -9.96 -3.98 -19.54
N GLU A 396 -10.76 -3.61 -18.57
CA GLU A 396 -10.33 -3.53 -17.17
C GLU A 396 -10.23 -4.90 -16.52
N LYS A 397 -11.06 -5.84 -16.94
CA LYS A 397 -11.22 -7.17 -16.34
C LYS A 397 -10.26 -8.22 -16.88
N ILE A 398 -9.69 -8.03 -18.09
CA ILE A 398 -8.80 -9.04 -18.72
C ILE A 398 -7.56 -9.35 -17.91
N PHE A 399 -7.19 -8.48 -16.98
CA PHE A 399 -6.08 -8.69 -16.06
C PHE A 399 -6.51 -9.40 -14.77
N ASP A 400 -7.80 -9.65 -14.55
CA ASP A 400 -8.28 -10.35 -13.37
C ASP A 400 -8.03 -11.85 -13.50
N MET A 401 -7.72 -12.46 -12.37
CA MET A 401 -7.40 -13.88 -12.32
C MET A 401 -8.55 -14.73 -12.86
N PHE A 402 -8.26 -15.63 -13.83
CA PHE A 402 -9.22 -16.51 -14.51
C PHE A 402 -10.30 -15.80 -15.32
N TYR A 403 -10.16 -14.51 -15.62
CA TYR A 403 -11.09 -13.80 -16.46
C TYR A 403 -10.87 -14.19 -17.93
N ARG A 404 -11.96 -14.45 -18.66
CA ARG A 404 -11.99 -14.73 -20.09
C ARG A 404 -13.07 -13.88 -20.73
N ALA A 405 -12.70 -13.09 -21.74
CA ALA A 405 -13.64 -12.21 -22.45
C ALA A 405 -14.66 -12.99 -23.29
N SER A 406 -14.36 -14.23 -23.69
CA SER A 406 -15.26 -15.14 -24.41
C SER A 406 -15.20 -16.53 -23.79
N THR A 407 -16.34 -17.17 -23.63
CA THR A 407 -16.45 -18.57 -23.16
C THR A 407 -15.90 -19.57 -24.19
N GLN A 408 -15.82 -19.18 -25.45
CA GLN A 408 -15.27 -19.98 -26.54
C GLN A 408 -13.74 -19.83 -26.69
N SER A 409 -13.12 -18.85 -26.05
CA SER A 409 -11.67 -18.66 -26.11
C SER A 409 -10.94 -19.79 -25.37
N ASP A 410 -10.00 -20.45 -26.03
CA ASP A 410 -9.10 -21.41 -25.39
C ASP A 410 -8.09 -20.68 -24.50
N GLY A 411 -7.95 -21.06 -23.23
CA GLY A 411 -6.96 -20.53 -22.29
C GLY A 411 -7.40 -20.59 -20.84
N THR A 412 -6.40 -20.51 -19.95
CA THR A 412 -6.58 -20.60 -18.50
C THR A 412 -7.15 -19.32 -17.87
N GLY A 413 -7.04 -18.18 -18.58
CA GLY A 413 -7.33 -16.86 -18.00
C GLY A 413 -6.28 -16.40 -16.99
N LEU A 414 -5.12 -17.07 -16.90
CA LEU A 414 -4.02 -16.71 -16.01
C LEU A 414 -2.95 -15.85 -16.68
N GLY A 415 -2.77 -15.95 -18.00
CA GLY A 415 -1.66 -15.32 -18.72
C GLY A 415 -1.55 -13.81 -18.49
N LEU A 416 -2.63 -13.04 -18.67
CA LEU A 416 -2.61 -11.57 -18.45
C LEU A 416 -2.55 -11.20 -16.95
N TYR A 417 -3.11 -12.02 -16.07
CA TYR A 417 -2.93 -11.84 -14.64
C TYR A 417 -1.44 -12.01 -14.23
N ILE A 418 -0.77 -13.04 -14.75
CA ILE A 418 0.68 -13.25 -14.53
C ILE A 418 1.48 -12.06 -15.06
N VAL A 419 1.12 -11.52 -16.22
CA VAL A 419 1.74 -10.32 -16.77
C VAL A 419 1.58 -9.14 -15.81
N ARG A 420 0.38 -8.84 -15.33
CA ARG A 420 0.12 -7.76 -14.37
C ARG A 420 0.94 -7.92 -13.09
N GLU A 421 0.99 -9.12 -12.52
CA GLU A 421 1.77 -9.39 -11.31
C GLU A 421 3.28 -9.27 -11.54
N ALA A 422 3.79 -9.74 -12.69
CA ALA A 422 5.20 -9.58 -13.04
C ALA A 422 5.58 -8.11 -13.23
N VAL A 423 4.75 -7.33 -13.92
CA VAL A 423 4.95 -5.88 -14.12
C VAL A 423 4.91 -5.13 -12.78
N ARG A 424 3.98 -5.47 -11.89
CA ARG A 424 3.90 -4.88 -10.54
C ARG A 424 5.16 -5.15 -9.73
N ARG A 425 5.75 -6.36 -9.83
CA ARG A 425 7.01 -6.71 -9.16
C ARG A 425 8.20 -5.94 -9.72
N LEU A 426 8.14 -5.55 -11.00
CA LEU A 426 9.13 -4.67 -11.63
C LEU A 426 8.87 -3.18 -11.34
N LYS A 427 7.94 -2.85 -10.44
CA LYS A 427 7.51 -1.48 -10.13
C LYS A 427 7.03 -0.70 -11.36
N GLY A 428 6.54 -1.40 -12.38
CA GLY A 428 6.01 -0.85 -13.61
C GLY A 428 4.49 -0.78 -13.64
N SER A 429 3.95 -0.40 -14.80
CA SER A 429 2.52 -0.44 -15.10
C SER A 429 2.26 -1.04 -16.48
N ILE A 430 1.09 -1.67 -16.64
CA ILE A 430 0.59 -2.17 -17.91
C ILE A 430 -0.79 -1.58 -18.18
N SER A 431 -1.04 -1.21 -19.43
CA SER A 431 -2.33 -0.73 -19.91
C SER A 431 -2.67 -1.38 -21.25
N VAL A 432 -3.95 -1.39 -21.60
CA VAL A 432 -4.45 -1.87 -22.88
C VAL A 432 -5.30 -0.78 -23.52
N SER A 433 -5.12 -0.62 -24.84
CA SER A 433 -5.99 0.15 -25.71
C SER A 433 -6.45 -0.77 -26.84
N SER A 434 -7.73 -1.05 -26.93
CA SER A 434 -8.25 -2.02 -27.90
C SER A 434 -9.60 -1.58 -28.43
N LYS A 435 -9.88 -2.00 -29.65
CA LYS A 435 -11.20 -1.88 -30.25
C LYS A 435 -11.58 -3.21 -30.87
N GLU A 436 -12.75 -3.71 -30.47
CA GLU A 436 -13.30 -4.95 -31.03
C GLU A 436 -13.30 -4.91 -32.58
N GLY A 437 -12.78 -5.93 -33.19
CA GLY A 437 -12.61 -6.04 -34.64
C GLY A 437 -11.43 -5.26 -35.23
N LYS A 438 -10.60 -4.54 -34.44
CA LYS A 438 -9.47 -3.75 -34.96
C LYS A 438 -8.11 -4.13 -34.36
N GLY A 439 -8.10 -4.96 -33.31
CA GLY A 439 -6.89 -5.37 -32.61
C GLY A 439 -6.67 -4.68 -31.27
N SER A 440 -5.50 -4.92 -30.70
CA SER A 440 -5.14 -4.45 -29.35
C SER A 440 -3.72 -3.89 -29.31
N THR A 441 -3.50 -2.96 -28.39
CA THR A 441 -2.17 -2.44 -28.06
C THR A 441 -1.99 -2.57 -26.56
N PHE A 442 -1.07 -3.42 -26.14
CA PHE A 442 -0.62 -3.51 -24.75
C PHE A 442 0.61 -2.65 -24.56
N THR A 443 0.57 -1.73 -23.59
CA THR A 443 1.68 -0.82 -23.29
C THR A 443 2.20 -1.08 -21.89
N LEU A 444 3.48 -1.46 -21.79
CA LEU A 444 4.22 -1.59 -20.54
C LEU A 444 5.05 -0.32 -20.32
N VAL A 445 5.06 0.15 -19.08
CA VAL A 445 5.93 1.23 -18.64
C VAL A 445 6.75 0.73 -17.46
N LEU A 446 8.06 0.68 -17.61
CA LEU A 446 8.99 0.20 -16.60
C LEU A 446 9.94 1.33 -16.21
N GLU A 447 10.28 1.42 -14.93
CA GLU A 447 11.39 2.27 -14.50
C GLU A 447 12.70 1.51 -14.69
N GLN A 448 13.67 2.16 -15.29
CA GLN A 448 14.99 1.57 -15.46
C GLN A 448 15.71 1.56 -14.11
N SER A 449 16.00 0.37 -13.60
CA SER A 449 16.79 0.23 -12.38
C SER A 449 18.24 0.60 -12.65
N SER A 450 18.90 1.25 -11.69
CA SER A 450 20.35 1.46 -11.77
C SER A 450 21.10 0.16 -11.47
N PRO A 451 22.25 -0.12 -12.10
CA PRO A 451 23.06 -1.29 -11.76
C PRO A 451 23.62 -1.29 -10.34
N ALA A 452 23.33 -0.28 -9.53
CA ALA A 452 23.83 -0.08 -8.17
C ALA A 452 22.75 -0.26 -7.07
N ASP A 453 21.54 -0.65 -7.41
CA ASP A 453 20.44 -0.86 -6.44
C ASP A 453 20.20 -2.35 -6.11
#